data_adfd1f91ef00923bc23fa2027958de63
#
_entry.id   adfd1f91ef00923bc23fa2027958de63
#
_cell.length_a   1.000
_cell.length_b   1.000
_cell.length_c   1.000
_cell.angle_alpha   90.00
_cell.angle_beta   90.00
_cell.angle_gamma   90.00
#
_symmetry.space_group_name_H-M   'P 1'
#
loop_
_entity.id
_entity.type
_entity.pdbx_description
1 polymer ?
#
loop_
_entity_poly.entity_id
_entity_poly.type
_entity_poly.pdbx_seq_one_letter_code
_entity_poly.pdbx_strand_id
1 'polypeptide(L)'
;MKTNSKILQLGGLLLGAAILLSGCGKTTADTKTPAAADSSSASDISAADTQSSADSASTYGFPAQMPAFTAKDLDGSTVTESIFADKDLTVVNIWGTFCPPCIGEMPELGEWAKEMPDNVQLIGLISDIAGDEDIEHHDLAVEIMDKADADFLQIIANQDFIPILQWVVGVPTTLFVDKEGNLVGDPIVGADVDGYKKFVEDYLNDLSS
;
A
#
# COMPACT_ATOMS: atom_id res chain seq x y z
N MET A 1 7.88 40.19 -29.80
CA MET A 1 8.56 39.89 -31.07
C MET A 1 8.83 38.39 -31.05
N LYS A 2 7.94 37.65 -31.65
CA LYS A 2 8.03 36.83 -32.86
C LYS A 2 9.35 36.08 -33.00
N THR A 3 9.34 34.76 -32.91
CA THR A 3 9.38 33.94 -34.13
C THR A 3 9.05 32.45 -33.82
N ASN A 4 8.08 31.94 -34.56
CA ASN A 4 7.77 30.54 -34.80
C ASN A 4 8.90 29.83 -35.53
N SER A 5 9.14 28.56 -35.25
CA SER A 5 9.65 27.64 -36.25
C SER A 5 9.01 26.27 -36.14
N LYS A 6 8.12 25.99 -37.08
CA LYS A 6 7.62 24.67 -37.45
C LYS A 6 8.71 23.95 -38.22
N ILE A 7 9.02 22.73 -37.89
CA ILE A 7 9.59 21.81 -38.88
C ILE A 7 8.80 20.49 -38.79
N LEU A 8 8.12 20.29 -39.88
CA LEU A 8 7.40 19.07 -40.29
C LEU A 8 8.41 18.21 -41.07
N GLN A 9 8.57 16.95 -40.75
CA GLN A 9 9.06 15.98 -41.73
C GLN A 9 8.36 14.64 -41.58
N LEU A 10 7.71 14.30 -42.67
CA LEU A 10 7.11 13.01 -43.04
C LEU A 10 8.20 12.00 -43.40
N GLY A 11 7.85 10.73 -43.22
CA GLY A 11 8.26 9.72 -44.19
C GLY A 11 8.78 8.42 -43.60
N GLY A 12 8.10 7.32 -43.91
CA GLY A 12 8.76 6.06 -44.06
C GLY A 12 7.95 4.82 -43.66
N LEU A 13 7.07 4.44 -44.51
CA LEU A 13 6.39 3.16 -44.61
C LEU A 13 7.39 2.04 -44.96
N LEU A 14 7.34 0.86 -44.31
CA LEU A 14 7.55 -0.44 -44.98
C LEU A 14 7.07 -1.63 -44.13
N LEU A 15 6.22 -2.36 -44.77
CA LEU A 15 5.69 -3.70 -44.62
C LEU A 15 6.73 -4.78 -44.33
N GLY A 16 6.31 -5.81 -43.59
CA GLY A 16 6.96 -7.11 -43.56
C GLY A 16 6.16 -8.13 -42.76
N ALA A 17 5.31 -8.85 -43.47
CA ALA A 17 4.57 -10.00 -42.96
C ALA A 17 5.41 -11.28 -43.12
N ALA A 18 5.35 -12.18 -42.13
CA ALA A 18 5.50 -13.62 -42.39
C ALA A 18 4.98 -14.46 -41.21
N ILE A 19 4.02 -15.22 -41.52
CA ILE A 19 3.34 -16.37 -40.96
C ILE A 19 4.32 -17.53 -40.78
N LEU A 20 4.14 -18.39 -39.79
CA LEU A 20 4.10 -19.84 -39.91
C LEU A 20 3.65 -20.51 -38.61
N LEU A 21 2.67 -21.26 -38.74
CA LEU A 21 1.99 -22.34 -38.10
C LEU A 21 2.85 -23.49 -37.55
N SER A 22 2.23 -24.17 -36.63
CA SER A 22 2.18 -25.64 -36.40
C SER A 22 2.87 -26.14 -35.11
N GLY A 23 2.05 -26.91 -34.38
CA GLY A 23 2.53 -27.96 -33.52
C GLY A 23 1.55 -28.37 -32.40
N CYS A 24 0.52 -29.12 -32.78
CA CYS A 24 -0.30 -29.93 -31.87
C CYS A 24 0.53 -31.09 -31.30
N GLY A 25 0.42 -31.34 -29.98
CA GLY A 25 0.98 -32.55 -29.36
C GLY A 25 0.15 -32.90 -28.13
N LYS A 26 -0.79 -33.81 -28.34
CA LYS A 26 -1.67 -34.40 -27.31
C LYS A 26 -1.09 -35.76 -26.96
N THR A 27 -0.86 -36.06 -25.65
CA THR A 27 -0.83 -37.46 -25.19
C THR A 27 -1.34 -37.57 -23.75
N THR A 28 -2.12 -38.59 -23.61
CA THR A 28 -3.04 -39.06 -22.58
C THR A 28 -2.35 -39.75 -21.41
N ALA A 29 -2.98 -39.59 -20.22
CA ALA A 29 -3.28 -40.53 -19.14
C ALA A 29 -2.28 -41.64 -18.75
N ASP A 30 -2.01 -41.81 -17.46
CA ASP A 30 -2.51 -42.95 -16.72
C ASP A 30 -2.34 -42.83 -15.19
N THR A 31 -3.34 -43.31 -14.52
CA THR A 31 -3.66 -43.55 -13.15
C THR A 31 -2.65 -44.45 -12.42
N LYS A 32 -2.31 -44.19 -11.14
CA LYS A 32 -2.33 -45.20 -10.06
C LYS A 32 -1.99 -44.63 -8.70
N THR A 33 -2.97 -44.63 -7.80
CA THR A 33 -2.79 -44.73 -6.35
C THR A 33 -2.55 -46.21 -5.98
N PRO A 34 -1.76 -46.53 -4.93
CA PRO A 34 -2.41 -47.00 -3.72
C PRO A 34 -1.79 -46.54 -2.39
N ALA A 35 -2.61 -46.74 -1.40
CA ALA A 35 -2.68 -46.40 -0.02
C ALA A 35 -1.60 -46.94 0.94
N ALA A 36 -1.49 -46.21 2.09
CA ALA A 36 -1.39 -46.64 3.50
C ALA A 36 -0.17 -47.39 4.02
N ALA A 37 0.42 -46.80 5.07
CA ALA A 37 0.55 -47.30 6.45
C ALA A 37 1.57 -46.46 7.23
N ASP A 38 1.11 -45.77 8.27
CA ASP A 38 1.36 -45.95 9.70
C ASP A 38 2.81 -46.16 10.15
N SER A 39 3.37 -45.21 10.90
CA SER A 39 3.99 -45.50 12.19
C SER A 39 4.38 -44.23 12.97
N SER A 40 3.87 -44.16 14.16
CA SER A 40 4.13 -43.24 15.26
C SER A 40 5.62 -43.18 15.67
N SER A 41 6.11 -42.00 16.01
CA SER A 41 7.08 -41.87 17.10
C SER A 41 6.97 -40.48 17.72
N ALA A 42 6.50 -40.44 18.93
CA ALA A 42 6.51 -39.28 19.82
C ALA A 42 7.95 -39.02 20.28
N SER A 43 8.34 -37.79 20.31
CA SER A 43 9.46 -37.33 21.15
C SER A 43 9.10 -35.97 21.72
N ASP A 44 8.85 -36.01 23.04
CA ASP A 44 8.76 -34.86 23.94
C ASP A 44 9.98 -33.96 23.77
N ILE A 45 9.75 -32.67 23.55
CA ILE A 45 10.67 -31.62 23.99
C ILE A 45 9.86 -30.52 24.70
N SER A 46 10.21 -30.44 25.97
CA SER A 46 9.80 -29.56 27.03
C SER A 46 9.52 -28.12 26.63
N ALA A 47 8.48 -27.58 27.21
CA ALA A 47 8.09 -26.19 27.26
C ALA A 47 9.22 -25.29 27.79
N ALA A 48 9.46 -24.19 27.10
CA ALA A 48 9.97 -22.99 27.70
C ALA A 48 8.98 -21.89 27.37
N ASP A 49 8.18 -21.53 28.37
CA ASP A 49 7.35 -20.34 28.38
C ASP A 49 8.20 -19.12 28.05
N THR A 50 7.85 -18.47 26.96
CA THR A 50 8.02 -17.02 26.84
C THR A 50 6.73 -16.50 26.25
N GLN A 51 5.78 -16.18 27.13
CA GLN A 51 4.64 -15.37 26.82
C GLN A 51 5.16 -13.99 26.39
N SER A 52 5.13 -13.75 25.09
CA SER A 52 5.05 -12.41 24.52
C SER A 52 3.66 -12.26 23.95
N SER A 53 2.87 -11.52 24.67
CA SER A 53 1.55 -11.06 24.31
C SER A 53 1.62 -10.19 23.07
N ALA A 54 0.95 -10.57 22.00
CA ALA A 54 0.18 -9.82 21.03
C ALA A 54 -0.03 -10.66 19.77
N ASP A 55 -0.86 -11.68 19.86
CA ASP A 55 -1.41 -12.36 18.68
C ASP A 55 -2.77 -11.74 18.38
N SER A 56 -2.76 -10.49 17.90
CA SER A 56 -3.90 -9.88 17.22
C SER A 56 -3.65 -9.97 15.72
N ALA A 57 -3.71 -11.19 15.19
CA ALA A 57 -3.77 -11.36 13.76
C ALA A 57 -5.05 -10.67 13.26
N SER A 58 -4.87 -9.64 12.44
CA SER A 58 -5.97 -8.96 11.76
C SER A 58 -6.85 -9.98 11.04
N THR A 59 -8.17 -9.82 11.13
CA THR A 59 -9.18 -10.65 10.45
C THR A 59 -8.94 -10.68 8.92
N TYR A 60 -8.19 -9.74 8.38
CA TYR A 60 -7.89 -9.56 6.94
C TYR A 60 -6.55 -10.13 6.49
N GLY A 61 -5.79 -10.77 7.39
CA GLY A 61 -4.51 -11.41 7.04
C GLY A 61 -3.31 -10.46 6.93
N PHE A 62 -3.49 -9.16 7.24
CA PHE A 62 -2.36 -8.24 7.31
C PHE A 62 -1.34 -8.68 8.37
N PRO A 63 -0.04 -8.42 8.15
CA PRO A 63 0.96 -8.65 9.18
C PRO A 63 0.66 -7.80 10.42
N ALA A 64 1.13 -8.24 11.58
CA ALA A 64 0.91 -7.51 12.83
C ALA A 64 1.66 -6.16 12.88
N GLN A 65 2.63 -5.96 11.99
CA GLN A 65 3.51 -4.79 12.00
C GLN A 65 3.82 -4.31 10.59
N MET A 66 4.00 -3.00 10.42
CA MET A 66 4.53 -2.43 9.20
C MET A 66 5.94 -2.96 8.92
N PRO A 67 6.30 -3.25 7.66
CA PRO A 67 7.65 -3.64 7.30
C PRO A 67 8.63 -2.48 7.57
N ALA A 68 9.91 -2.79 7.80
CA ALA A 68 10.96 -1.80 7.66
C ALA A 68 11.03 -1.34 6.20
N PHE A 69 11.16 -0.04 5.97
CA PHE A 69 11.23 0.52 4.62
C PHE A 69 12.19 1.70 4.53
N THR A 70 12.67 1.93 3.32
CA THR A 70 13.33 3.17 2.91
C THR A 70 12.72 3.60 1.60
N ALA A 71 11.91 4.64 1.63
CA ALA A 71 11.14 5.10 0.48
C ALA A 71 11.35 6.59 0.23
N LYS A 72 10.77 7.10 -0.84
CA LYS A 72 10.73 8.52 -1.16
C LYS A 72 9.33 9.08 -0.96
N ASP A 73 9.26 10.33 -0.55
CA ASP A 73 8.04 11.11 -0.67
C ASP A 73 7.93 11.79 -2.05
N LEU A 74 6.84 12.52 -2.29
CA LEU A 74 6.63 13.26 -3.54
C LEU A 74 7.66 14.38 -3.77
N ASP A 75 8.31 14.88 -2.72
CA ASP A 75 9.37 15.90 -2.83
C ASP A 75 10.75 15.27 -3.06
N GLY A 76 10.84 13.95 -3.12
CA GLY A 76 12.07 13.19 -3.29
C GLY A 76 12.90 13.03 -2.01
N SER A 77 12.38 13.43 -0.85
CA SER A 77 13.01 13.21 0.46
C SER A 77 12.93 11.74 0.86
N THR A 78 13.91 11.28 1.63
CA THR A 78 13.92 9.90 2.13
C THR A 78 13.10 9.79 3.41
N VAL A 79 12.18 8.82 3.44
CA VAL A 79 11.33 8.47 4.57
C VAL A 79 11.59 7.02 4.96
N THR A 80 11.63 6.74 6.26
CA THR A 80 11.80 5.39 6.81
C THR A 80 10.70 5.08 7.82
N GLU A 81 10.61 3.82 8.26
CA GLU A 81 9.69 3.38 9.31
C GLU A 81 9.83 4.16 10.63
N SER A 82 10.93 4.86 10.84
CA SER A 82 11.14 5.71 12.03
C SER A 82 10.09 6.82 12.15
N ILE A 83 9.37 7.16 11.08
CA ILE A 83 8.32 8.17 11.07
C ILE A 83 7.16 7.82 12.03
N PHE A 84 6.95 6.55 12.34
CA PHE A 84 5.91 6.12 13.27
C PHE A 84 6.25 6.48 14.72
N ALA A 85 7.53 6.49 15.07
CA ALA A 85 7.98 6.66 16.46
C ALA A 85 7.65 8.03 17.09
N ASP A 86 7.38 9.03 16.27
CA ASP A 86 7.11 10.40 16.71
C ASP A 86 5.64 10.67 17.07
N LYS A 87 4.76 9.71 16.81
CA LYS A 87 3.29 9.86 16.96
C LYS A 87 2.71 8.66 17.71
N ASP A 88 1.71 8.90 18.55
CA ASP A 88 1.01 7.81 19.22
C ASP A 88 0.19 6.97 18.22
N LEU A 89 -0.27 7.60 17.14
CA LEU A 89 -1.00 6.95 16.06
C LEU A 89 -0.70 7.59 14.70
N THR A 90 -0.47 6.76 13.69
CA THR A 90 -0.37 7.15 12.29
C THR A 90 -1.50 6.50 11.49
N VAL A 91 -2.27 7.32 10.79
CA VAL A 91 -3.25 6.88 9.79
C VAL A 91 -2.53 6.75 8.45
N VAL A 92 -2.49 5.55 7.88
CA VAL A 92 -1.86 5.27 6.57
C VAL A 92 -2.94 4.99 5.55
N ASN A 93 -3.22 5.97 4.68
CA ASN A 93 -4.19 5.84 3.59
C ASN A 93 -3.47 5.34 2.33
N ILE A 94 -3.75 4.11 1.92
CA ILE A 94 -3.19 3.48 0.71
C ILE A 94 -4.09 3.82 -0.46
N TRP A 95 -3.55 4.51 -1.46
CA TRP A 95 -4.30 5.00 -2.59
C TRP A 95 -3.54 4.92 -3.92
N GLY A 96 -4.19 5.31 -5.03
CA GLY A 96 -3.56 5.38 -6.34
C GLY A 96 -4.18 6.47 -7.20
N THR A 97 -3.41 6.98 -8.15
CA THR A 97 -3.81 8.09 -9.04
C THR A 97 -4.95 7.72 -9.98
N PHE A 98 -5.15 6.42 -10.21
CA PHE A 98 -6.24 5.86 -11.04
C PHE A 98 -7.57 5.68 -10.30
N CYS A 99 -7.64 5.99 -9.00
CA CYS A 99 -8.73 5.62 -8.10
C CYS A 99 -9.70 6.78 -7.84
N PRO A 100 -10.87 6.88 -8.49
CA PRO A 100 -11.79 7.99 -8.28
C PRO A 100 -12.27 8.19 -6.84
N PRO A 101 -12.64 7.15 -6.06
CA PRO A 101 -13.02 7.35 -4.67
C PRO A 101 -11.85 7.86 -3.80
N CYS A 102 -10.59 7.43 -4.10
CA CYS A 102 -9.42 7.95 -3.41
C CYS A 102 -9.25 9.46 -3.64
N ILE A 103 -9.33 9.88 -4.91
CA ILE A 103 -9.24 11.30 -5.28
C ILE A 103 -10.38 12.10 -4.64
N GLY A 104 -11.56 11.49 -4.54
CA GLY A 104 -12.75 12.13 -3.97
C GLY A 104 -12.64 12.41 -2.47
N GLU A 105 -11.89 11.61 -1.70
CA GLU A 105 -11.71 11.83 -0.25
C GLU A 105 -10.53 12.78 0.08
N MET A 106 -9.59 13.04 -0.86
CA MET A 106 -8.40 13.86 -0.60
C MET A 106 -8.69 15.24 -0.03
N PRO A 107 -9.71 16.01 -0.48
CA PRO A 107 -10.00 17.32 0.10
C PRO A 107 -10.37 17.22 1.60
N GLU A 108 -11.17 16.23 1.97
CA GLU A 108 -11.58 16.02 3.36
C GLU A 108 -10.41 15.50 4.21
N LEU A 109 -9.57 14.62 3.66
CA LEU A 109 -8.33 14.17 4.32
C LEU A 109 -7.37 15.33 4.55
N GLY A 110 -7.23 16.24 3.58
CA GLY A 110 -6.39 17.42 3.70
C GLY A 110 -6.87 18.39 4.78
N GLU A 111 -8.18 18.60 4.88
CA GLU A 111 -8.76 19.40 5.98
C GLU A 111 -8.55 18.72 7.32
N TRP A 112 -8.84 17.42 7.42
CA TRP A 112 -8.67 16.67 8.64
C TRP A 112 -7.23 16.63 9.13
N ALA A 113 -6.26 16.47 8.23
CA ALA A 113 -4.84 16.48 8.57
C ALA A 113 -4.40 17.78 9.27
N LYS A 114 -5.01 18.93 8.90
CA LYS A 114 -4.74 20.23 9.53
C LYS A 114 -5.36 20.36 10.95
N GLU A 115 -6.37 19.54 11.25
CA GLU A 115 -7.11 19.56 12.51
C GLU A 115 -6.67 18.45 13.49
N MET A 116 -5.81 17.54 13.04
CA MET A 116 -5.33 16.42 13.87
C MET A 116 -4.58 16.91 15.11
N PRO A 117 -4.73 16.22 16.26
CA PRO A 117 -3.89 16.50 17.42
C PRO A 117 -2.41 16.19 17.14
N ASP A 118 -1.51 16.87 17.84
CA ASP A 118 -0.06 16.78 17.60
C ASP A 118 0.53 15.37 17.70
N ASN A 119 -0.13 14.47 18.42
CA ASN A 119 0.28 13.08 18.60
C ASN A 119 -0.31 12.11 17.56
N VAL A 120 -1.02 12.63 16.55
CA VAL A 120 -1.54 11.85 15.42
C VAL A 120 -1.02 12.43 14.11
N GLN A 121 -0.81 11.60 13.11
CA GLN A 121 -0.48 12.04 11.75
C GLN A 121 -1.25 11.23 10.70
N LEU A 122 -1.45 11.84 9.54
CA LEU A 122 -1.94 11.21 8.33
C LEU A 122 -0.81 11.09 7.32
N ILE A 123 -0.69 9.91 6.69
CA ILE A 123 0.26 9.62 5.63
C ILE A 123 -0.51 8.99 4.47
N GLY A 124 -0.27 9.45 3.25
CA GLY A 124 -0.66 8.76 2.04
C GLY A 124 0.42 7.78 1.60
N LEU A 125 0.03 6.58 1.21
CA LEU A 125 0.92 5.60 0.58
C LEU A 125 0.44 5.38 -0.86
N ILE A 126 1.16 5.94 -1.83
CA ILE A 126 0.82 5.89 -3.25
C ILE A 126 1.29 4.58 -3.83
N SER A 127 0.36 3.78 -4.35
CA SER A 127 0.60 2.38 -4.75
C SER A 127 0.90 2.17 -6.23
N ASP A 128 0.77 3.20 -7.07
CA ASP A 128 0.86 3.09 -8.54
C ASP A 128 1.97 3.91 -9.19
N ILE A 129 2.89 4.49 -8.42
CA ILE A 129 4.09 5.12 -8.97
C ILE A 129 5.21 4.07 -9.02
N ALA A 130 5.69 3.77 -10.23
CA ALA A 130 6.64 2.66 -10.47
C ALA A 130 8.12 3.03 -10.22
N GLY A 131 8.39 4.08 -9.44
CA GLY A 131 9.74 4.55 -9.10
C GLY A 131 10.10 5.88 -9.75
N ASP A 132 11.37 6.28 -9.63
CA ASP A 132 11.85 7.64 -9.97
C ASP A 132 11.68 8.01 -11.46
N GLU A 133 11.52 7.05 -12.36
CA GLU A 133 11.34 7.30 -13.80
C GLU A 133 9.85 7.44 -14.21
N ASP A 134 8.92 7.19 -13.29
CA ASP A 134 7.48 7.29 -13.53
C ASP A 134 6.98 8.72 -13.30
N ILE A 135 7.42 9.63 -14.16
CA ILE A 135 7.08 11.06 -14.06
C ILE A 135 5.59 11.31 -14.27
N GLU A 136 4.92 10.49 -15.08
CA GLU A 136 3.50 10.68 -15.40
C GLU A 136 2.62 10.51 -14.16
N HIS A 137 2.76 9.39 -13.43
CA HIS A 137 1.97 9.16 -12.21
C HIS A 137 2.42 10.05 -11.06
N HIS A 138 3.73 10.37 -10.98
CA HIS A 138 4.24 11.32 -9.99
C HIS A 138 3.60 12.70 -10.16
N ASP A 139 3.67 13.30 -11.37
CA ASP A 139 3.09 14.62 -11.64
C ASP A 139 1.56 14.60 -11.43
N LEU A 140 0.90 13.50 -11.79
CA LEU A 140 -0.53 13.34 -11.55
C LEU A 140 -0.87 13.30 -10.06
N ALA A 141 -0.06 12.62 -9.25
CA ALA A 141 -0.24 12.59 -7.78
C ALA A 141 -0.08 13.99 -7.18
N VAL A 142 0.95 14.73 -7.58
CA VAL A 142 1.14 16.13 -7.16
C VAL A 142 -0.06 16.98 -7.55
N GLU A 143 -0.54 16.88 -8.81
CA GLU A 143 -1.71 17.63 -9.28
C GLU A 143 -2.98 17.30 -8.48
N ILE A 144 -3.19 16.04 -8.10
CA ILE A 144 -4.33 15.61 -7.27
C ILE A 144 -4.25 16.26 -5.89
N MET A 145 -3.07 16.20 -5.24
CA MET A 145 -2.86 16.78 -3.91
C MET A 145 -3.04 18.31 -3.92
N ASP A 146 -2.47 18.99 -4.92
CA ASP A 146 -2.60 20.43 -5.10
C ASP A 146 -4.07 20.86 -5.28
N LYS A 147 -4.82 20.17 -6.14
CA LYS A 147 -6.25 20.44 -6.37
C LYS A 147 -7.12 20.19 -5.16
N ALA A 148 -6.72 19.26 -4.32
CA ALA A 148 -7.42 18.93 -3.08
C ALA A 148 -7.07 19.85 -1.90
N ASP A 149 -6.09 20.76 -2.05
CA ASP A 149 -5.49 21.52 -0.93
C ASP A 149 -5.06 20.59 0.23
N ALA A 150 -4.56 19.41 -0.14
CA ALA A 150 -4.19 18.35 0.77
C ALA A 150 -2.68 18.34 0.99
N ASP A 151 -2.23 18.96 2.08
CA ASP A 151 -0.82 19.11 2.44
C ASP A 151 -0.47 18.17 3.61
N PHE A 152 -0.39 16.86 3.32
CA PHE A 152 0.10 15.85 4.26
C PHE A 152 1.06 14.91 3.53
N LEU A 153 1.95 14.26 4.27
CA LEU A 153 3.03 13.45 3.72
C LEU A 153 2.51 12.35 2.78
N GLN A 154 3.09 12.29 1.59
CA GLN A 154 2.80 11.27 0.58
C GLN A 154 4.05 10.43 0.33
N ILE A 155 4.01 9.14 0.64
CA ILE A 155 5.10 8.19 0.43
C ILE A 155 4.83 7.40 -0.85
N ILE A 156 5.83 7.30 -1.72
CA ILE A 156 5.79 6.45 -2.91
C ILE A 156 6.11 5.02 -2.49
N ALA A 157 5.14 4.12 -2.65
CA ALA A 157 5.34 2.72 -2.30
C ALA A 157 6.41 2.07 -3.20
N ASN A 158 7.30 1.32 -2.58
CA ASN A 158 8.30 0.53 -3.27
C ASN A 158 8.21 -0.96 -2.86
N GLN A 159 9.20 -1.75 -3.23
CA GLN A 159 9.23 -3.20 -2.92
C GLN A 159 9.19 -3.53 -1.43
N ASP A 160 9.61 -2.60 -0.55
CA ASP A 160 9.61 -2.82 0.90
C ASP A 160 8.18 -2.91 1.45
N PHE A 161 7.19 -2.32 0.75
CA PHE A 161 5.77 -2.37 1.11
C PHE A 161 5.02 -3.60 0.58
N ILE A 162 5.66 -4.50 -0.19
CA ILE A 162 5.01 -5.73 -0.68
C ILE A 162 4.36 -6.54 0.46
N PRO A 163 4.98 -6.70 1.66
CA PRO A 163 4.36 -7.42 2.76
C PRO A 163 2.98 -6.89 3.19
N ILE A 164 2.72 -5.59 2.99
CA ILE A 164 1.43 -4.95 3.25
C ILE A 164 0.56 -4.98 1.99
N LEU A 165 1.08 -4.51 0.85
CA LEU A 165 0.30 -4.30 -0.37
C LEU A 165 -0.32 -5.59 -0.93
N GLN A 166 0.29 -6.75 -0.72
CA GLN A 166 -0.27 -8.05 -1.14
C GLN A 166 -1.61 -8.39 -0.48
N TRP A 167 -1.95 -7.74 0.64
CA TRP A 167 -3.20 -7.93 1.38
C TRP A 167 -4.25 -6.86 1.05
N VAL A 168 -3.88 -5.82 0.32
CA VAL A 168 -4.78 -4.76 -0.12
C VAL A 168 -5.66 -5.28 -1.26
N VAL A 169 -6.92 -5.50 -0.98
CA VAL A 169 -7.89 -6.03 -1.96
C VAL A 169 -8.50 -4.94 -2.84
N GLY A 170 -8.31 -3.68 -2.49
CA GLY A 170 -8.79 -2.51 -3.22
C GLY A 170 -8.32 -1.22 -2.56
N VAL A 171 -8.38 -0.11 -3.30
CA VAL A 171 -8.04 1.22 -2.80
C VAL A 171 -9.26 2.15 -2.85
N PRO A 172 -9.39 3.10 -1.88
CA PRO A 172 -8.47 3.29 -0.77
C PRO A 172 -8.60 2.17 0.27
N THR A 173 -7.50 1.88 0.94
CA THR A 173 -7.48 1.07 2.16
C THR A 173 -6.70 1.84 3.22
N THR A 174 -7.31 2.05 4.38
CA THR A 174 -6.71 2.81 5.47
C THR A 174 -6.32 1.87 6.60
N LEU A 175 -5.05 1.96 7.01
CA LEU A 175 -4.46 1.24 8.13
C LEU A 175 -4.17 2.22 9.26
N PHE A 176 -4.11 1.70 10.48
CA PHE A 176 -3.74 2.45 11.66
C PHE A 176 -2.51 1.83 12.29
N VAL A 177 -1.51 2.65 12.58
CA VAL A 177 -0.17 2.20 13.01
C VAL A 177 0.22 2.95 14.27
N ASP A 178 0.58 2.19 15.33
CA ASP A 178 1.07 2.79 16.57
C ASP A 178 2.54 3.23 16.46
N LYS A 179 3.07 3.83 17.51
CA LYS A 179 4.45 4.35 17.55
C LYS A 179 5.53 3.25 17.50
N GLU A 180 5.19 2.02 17.80
CA GLU A 180 6.05 0.86 17.66
C GLU A 180 5.99 0.24 16.24
N GLY A 181 5.14 0.78 15.35
CA GLY A 181 4.93 0.29 13.99
C GLY A 181 3.95 -0.87 13.91
N ASN A 182 3.22 -1.21 14.99
CA ASN A 182 2.22 -2.26 14.94
C ASN A 182 0.95 -1.77 14.27
N LEU A 183 0.30 -2.64 13.50
CA LEU A 183 -1.04 -2.38 13.01
C LEU A 183 -2.03 -2.55 14.15
N VAL A 184 -2.86 -1.53 14.38
CA VAL A 184 -3.88 -1.51 15.43
C VAL A 184 -5.27 -1.42 14.81
N GLY A 185 -6.19 -2.25 15.30
CA GLY A 185 -7.54 -2.37 14.75
C GLY A 185 -7.58 -3.06 13.39
N ASP A 186 -8.77 -3.06 12.79
CA ASP A 186 -9.00 -3.61 11.46
C ASP A 186 -8.81 -2.53 10.38
N PRO A 187 -8.29 -2.89 9.18
CA PRO A 187 -8.21 -1.97 8.05
C PRO A 187 -9.60 -1.54 7.60
N ILE A 188 -9.74 -0.28 7.20
CA ILE A 188 -10.97 0.22 6.58
C ILE A 188 -10.76 0.24 5.07
N VAL A 189 -11.58 -0.53 4.34
CA VAL A 189 -11.53 -0.63 2.88
C VAL A 189 -12.64 0.24 2.27
N GLY A 190 -12.26 1.11 1.35
CA GLY A 190 -13.14 2.12 0.75
C GLY A 190 -13.01 3.48 1.42
N ALA A 191 -13.48 4.53 0.73
CA ALA A 191 -13.46 5.90 1.22
C ALA A 191 -14.49 6.07 2.35
N ASP A 192 -14.01 6.19 3.58
CA ASP A 192 -14.80 6.33 4.81
C ASP A 192 -14.09 7.22 5.83
N VAL A 193 -13.96 8.50 5.50
CA VAL A 193 -13.22 9.47 6.33
C VAL A 193 -13.85 9.60 7.74
N ASP A 194 -15.17 9.51 7.86
CA ASP A 194 -15.84 9.51 9.17
C ASP A 194 -15.45 8.28 10.00
N GLY A 195 -15.32 7.12 9.36
CA GLY A 195 -14.82 5.88 9.99
C GLY A 195 -13.39 6.03 10.49
N TYR A 196 -12.52 6.68 9.70
CA TYR A 196 -11.13 6.93 10.11
C TYR A 196 -11.07 7.86 11.32
N LYS A 197 -11.82 8.97 11.30
CA LYS A 197 -11.92 9.94 12.41
C LYS A 197 -12.40 9.26 13.69
N LYS A 198 -13.45 8.44 13.57
CA LYS A 198 -14.00 7.70 14.69
C LYS A 198 -12.99 6.73 15.30
N PHE A 199 -12.26 5.98 14.47
CA PHE A 199 -11.23 5.05 14.97
C PHE A 199 -10.15 5.80 15.75
N VAL A 200 -9.66 6.92 15.23
CA VAL A 200 -8.64 7.74 15.89
C VAL A 200 -9.15 8.26 17.24
N GLU A 201 -10.38 8.74 17.31
CA GLU A 201 -10.98 9.23 18.56
C GLU A 201 -11.09 8.11 19.60
N ASP A 202 -11.62 6.95 19.22
CA ASP A 202 -11.78 5.81 20.11
C ASP A 202 -10.39 5.34 20.64
N TYR A 203 -9.40 5.21 19.75
CA TYR A 203 -8.04 4.79 20.11
C TYR A 203 -7.37 5.74 21.12
N LEU A 204 -7.45 7.05 20.90
CA LEU A 204 -6.89 8.04 21.80
C LEU A 204 -7.57 8.05 23.17
N ASN A 205 -8.89 7.82 23.20
CA ASN A 205 -9.64 7.71 24.45
C ASN A 205 -9.20 6.48 25.26
N ASP A 206 -8.94 5.36 24.60
CA ASP A 206 -8.47 4.12 25.23
C ASP A 206 -7.05 4.29 25.80
N LEU A 207 -6.16 5.02 25.09
CA LEU A 207 -4.82 5.33 25.61
C LEU A 207 -4.84 6.22 26.86
N SER A 208 -5.90 6.98 27.06
CA SER A 208 -6.03 7.98 28.16
C SER A 208 -6.71 7.39 29.40
N SER A 209 -7.18 6.13 29.35
CA SER A 209 -7.96 5.46 30.38
C SER A 209 -7.12 4.57 31.26
#